data_c58928af71f9d1a9f3fd220bf344895a
#
_entry.id   c58928af71f9d1a9f3fd220bf344895a
#
_cell.length_a   1.000
_cell.length_b   1.000
_cell.length_c   1.000
_cell.angle_alpha   90.00
_cell.angle_beta   90.00
_cell.angle_gamma   90.00
#
_symmetry.space_group_name_H-M   'P 1'
#
loop_
_entity.id
_entity.type
_entity.pdbx_description
1 polymer ?
#
loop_
_entity_poly.entity_id
_entity_poly.type
_entity_poly.pdbx_seq_one_letter_code
_entity_poly.pdbx_strand_id
1 'polypeptide(L)'
;MAKVIFLLILGLILLIKGGDWFVDGASGIARRFRLPEILIGATVVSIGTTLPEVMVSAGAAMQGSGSIAYGNALGSIICNTSLIAAITIAIKPGPAARKSMTLPVAFFFGAAAIYCFSAYVLGKFTLAIGLVLLATFFIYMVSTVLRMKKSVTDVGTLSTEAELEAASGEDYT
;
A
#
# COMPACT_ATOMS: atom_id res chain seq x y z
N MET A 1 -33.80 4.46 13.45
CA MET A 1 -32.67 5.40 13.51
C MET A 1 -31.64 4.97 14.57
N ALA A 2 -31.97 4.81 15.85
CA ALA A 2 -31.02 4.44 16.90
C ALA A 2 -30.23 3.15 16.61
N LYS A 3 -30.88 2.09 16.12
CA LYS A 3 -30.21 0.84 15.75
C LYS A 3 -29.16 1.03 14.64
N VAL A 4 -29.44 1.87 13.63
CA VAL A 4 -28.51 2.15 12.53
C VAL A 4 -27.29 2.90 13.05
N ILE A 5 -27.49 3.91 13.89
CA ILE A 5 -26.41 4.68 14.52
C ILE A 5 -25.55 3.78 15.41
N PHE A 6 -26.18 2.93 16.22
CA PHE A 6 -25.47 1.97 17.06
C PHE A 6 -24.61 1.00 16.24
N LEU A 7 -25.17 0.41 15.17
CA LEU A 7 -24.43 -0.48 14.29
C LEU A 7 -23.29 0.21 13.57
N LEU A 8 -23.47 1.48 13.16
CA LEU A 8 -22.42 2.29 12.55
C LEU A 8 -21.27 2.52 13.52
N ILE A 9 -21.56 2.97 14.74
CA ILE A 9 -20.53 3.22 15.76
C ILE A 9 -19.80 1.92 16.11
N LEU A 10 -20.54 0.83 16.31
CA LEU A 10 -19.95 -0.48 16.60
C LEU A 10 -19.06 -0.94 15.45
N GLY A 11 -19.51 -0.80 14.19
CA GLY A 11 -18.74 -1.13 13.00
C GLY A 11 -17.45 -0.31 12.90
N LEU A 12 -17.48 0.99 13.18
CA LEU A 12 -16.29 1.86 13.19
C LEU A 12 -15.30 1.43 14.29
N ILE A 13 -15.77 1.12 15.48
CA ILE A 13 -14.90 0.64 16.57
C ILE A 13 -14.23 -0.69 16.20
N LEU A 14 -14.99 -1.63 15.64
CA LEU A 14 -14.47 -2.93 15.21
C LEU A 14 -13.48 -2.78 14.05
N LEU A 15 -13.74 -1.85 13.12
CA LEU A 15 -12.85 -1.56 11.99
C LEU A 15 -11.51 -1.01 12.46
N ILE A 16 -11.54 -0.01 13.36
CA ILE A 16 -10.32 0.62 13.89
C ILE A 16 -9.52 -0.42 14.70
N LYS A 17 -10.16 -1.09 15.65
CA LYS A 17 -9.47 -2.08 16.49
C LYS A 17 -8.98 -3.30 15.72
N GLY A 18 -9.78 -3.77 14.77
CA GLY A 18 -9.40 -4.88 13.88
C GLY A 18 -8.22 -4.51 12.99
N GLY A 19 -8.19 -3.29 12.47
CA GLY A 19 -7.07 -2.74 11.71
C GLY A 19 -5.79 -2.65 12.54
N ASP A 20 -5.87 -2.10 13.75
CA ASP A 20 -4.73 -2.02 14.67
C ASP A 20 -4.16 -3.44 14.96
N TRP A 21 -5.00 -4.39 15.35
CA TRP A 21 -4.59 -5.76 15.63
C TRP A 21 -4.01 -6.48 14.42
N PHE A 22 -4.56 -6.23 13.23
CA PHE A 22 -4.03 -6.78 11.99
C PHE A 22 -2.62 -6.26 11.72
N VAL A 23 -2.42 -4.94 11.80
CA VAL A 23 -1.13 -4.30 11.55
C VAL A 23 -0.09 -4.76 12.58
N ASP A 24 -0.44 -4.78 13.86
CA ASP A 24 0.45 -5.21 14.92
C ASP A 24 0.84 -6.69 14.79
N GLY A 25 -0.14 -7.55 14.55
CA GLY A 25 0.09 -8.99 14.39
C GLY A 25 0.94 -9.31 13.16
N ALA A 26 0.58 -8.74 12.01
CA ALA A 26 1.31 -8.96 10.77
C ALA A 26 2.72 -8.36 10.79
N SER A 27 2.89 -7.17 11.41
CA SER A 27 4.20 -6.57 11.64
C SER A 27 5.05 -7.39 12.60
N GLY A 28 4.46 -7.93 13.66
CA GLY A 28 5.13 -8.83 14.59
C GLY A 28 5.66 -10.10 13.92
N ILE A 29 4.85 -10.73 13.07
CA ILE A 29 5.24 -11.89 12.27
C ILE A 29 6.40 -11.52 11.31
N ALA A 30 6.26 -10.42 10.59
CA ALA A 30 7.25 -9.97 9.62
C ALA A 30 8.61 -9.65 10.27
N ARG A 31 8.61 -9.03 11.47
CA ARG A 31 9.83 -8.79 12.27
C ARG A 31 10.47 -10.10 12.71
N ARG A 32 9.70 -11.11 13.05
CA ARG A 32 10.23 -12.44 13.40
C ARG A 32 10.97 -13.09 12.23
N PHE A 33 10.56 -12.81 10.99
CA PHE A 33 11.28 -13.20 9.78
C PHE A 33 12.42 -12.24 9.39
N ARG A 34 12.79 -11.28 10.27
CA ARG A 34 13.82 -10.28 10.06
C ARG A 34 13.62 -9.44 8.78
N LEU A 35 12.36 -9.18 8.43
CA LEU A 35 12.04 -8.31 7.31
C LEU A 35 12.26 -6.84 7.71
N PRO A 36 12.82 -6.01 6.82
CA PRO A 36 13.00 -4.59 7.07
C PRO A 36 11.66 -3.88 7.31
N GLU A 37 11.62 -2.93 8.23
CA GLU A 37 10.39 -2.20 8.58
C GLU A 37 9.76 -1.48 7.38
N ILE A 38 10.59 -0.95 6.48
CA ILE A 38 10.12 -0.30 5.25
C ILE A 38 9.37 -1.29 4.33
N LEU A 39 9.79 -2.56 4.28
CA LEU A 39 9.12 -3.59 3.52
C LEU A 39 7.77 -3.96 4.16
N ILE A 40 7.73 -4.04 5.49
CA ILE A 40 6.51 -4.31 6.24
C ILE A 40 5.48 -3.21 5.98
N GLY A 41 5.89 -1.94 6.10
CA GLY A 41 5.02 -0.79 5.84
C GLY A 41 4.49 -0.75 4.40
N ALA A 42 5.36 -1.00 3.42
CA ALA A 42 4.98 -0.94 2.01
C ALA A 42 4.12 -2.15 1.53
N THR A 43 4.06 -3.23 2.28
CA THR A 43 3.30 -4.44 1.91
C THR A 43 2.18 -4.74 2.89
N VAL A 44 2.53 -5.19 4.09
CA VAL A 44 1.58 -5.66 5.10
C VAL A 44 0.63 -4.54 5.55
N VAL A 45 1.19 -3.38 5.90
CA VAL A 45 0.39 -2.23 6.36
C VAL A 45 -0.49 -1.71 5.22
N SER A 46 0.06 -1.58 4.00
CA SER A 46 -0.71 -1.14 2.83
C SER A 46 -1.88 -2.06 2.53
N ILE A 47 -1.68 -3.38 2.54
CA ILE A 47 -2.76 -4.34 2.33
C ILE A 47 -3.80 -4.23 3.46
N GLY A 48 -3.34 -4.17 4.72
CA GLY A 48 -4.23 -4.12 5.89
C GLY A 48 -5.12 -2.88 5.91
N THR A 49 -4.55 -1.73 5.59
CA THR A 49 -5.32 -0.47 5.53
C THR A 49 -6.29 -0.39 4.36
N THR A 50 -6.07 -1.18 3.29
CA THR A 50 -6.95 -1.22 2.11
C THR A 50 -8.02 -2.33 2.18
N LEU A 51 -7.89 -3.28 3.12
CA LEU A 51 -8.87 -4.37 3.28
C LEU A 51 -10.32 -3.88 3.46
N PRO A 52 -10.61 -2.84 4.28
CA PRO A 52 -11.97 -2.33 4.42
C PRO A 52 -12.58 -1.90 3.09
N GLU A 53 -11.83 -1.16 2.28
CA GLU A 53 -12.28 -0.71 0.96
C GLU A 53 -12.53 -1.87 0.01
N VAL A 54 -11.67 -2.89 0.03
CA VAL A 54 -11.86 -4.11 -0.77
C VAL A 54 -13.15 -4.83 -0.36
N MET A 55 -13.38 -5.01 0.94
CA MET A 55 -14.58 -5.68 1.45
C MET A 55 -15.86 -4.93 1.10
N VAL A 56 -15.88 -3.60 1.28
CA VAL A 56 -17.04 -2.75 0.94
C VAL A 56 -17.29 -2.78 -0.56
N SER A 57 -16.26 -2.60 -1.38
CA SER A 57 -16.40 -2.57 -2.84
C SER A 57 -16.82 -3.92 -3.40
N ALA A 58 -16.22 -5.02 -2.92
CA ALA A 58 -16.61 -6.36 -3.33
C ALA A 58 -18.05 -6.70 -2.91
N GLY A 59 -18.42 -6.38 -1.66
CA GLY A 59 -19.77 -6.58 -1.17
C GLY A 59 -20.82 -5.79 -1.95
N ALA A 60 -20.55 -4.54 -2.30
CA ALA A 60 -21.41 -3.71 -3.13
C ALA A 60 -21.53 -4.25 -4.55
N ALA A 61 -20.43 -4.70 -5.16
CA ALA A 61 -20.41 -5.30 -6.48
C ALA A 61 -21.23 -6.60 -6.54
N MET A 62 -21.09 -7.47 -5.53
CA MET A 62 -21.87 -8.71 -5.41
C MET A 62 -23.38 -8.45 -5.28
N GLN A 63 -23.77 -7.31 -4.72
CA GLN A 63 -25.16 -6.86 -4.61
C GLN A 63 -25.66 -6.11 -5.86
N GLY A 64 -24.86 -6.06 -6.94
CA GLY A 64 -25.20 -5.36 -8.18
C GLY A 64 -25.03 -3.83 -8.09
N SER A 65 -24.50 -3.31 -6.98
CA SER A 65 -24.30 -1.86 -6.75
C SER A 65 -22.91 -1.41 -7.19
N GLY A 66 -22.60 -1.58 -8.48
CA GLY A 66 -21.30 -1.22 -9.05
C GLY A 66 -20.89 0.23 -8.82
N SER A 67 -21.84 1.17 -8.85
CA SER A 67 -21.58 2.60 -8.57
C SER A 67 -21.00 2.85 -7.16
N ILE A 68 -21.48 2.11 -6.16
CA ILE A 68 -20.94 2.17 -4.80
C ILE A 68 -19.51 1.60 -4.80
N ALA A 69 -19.28 0.48 -5.50
CA ALA A 69 -17.97 -0.16 -5.55
C ALA A 69 -16.88 0.80 -6.10
N TYR A 70 -17.12 1.43 -7.27
CA TYR A 70 -16.09 2.35 -7.78
C TYR A 70 -16.07 3.68 -7.07
N GLY A 71 -17.19 4.17 -6.56
CA GLY A 71 -17.24 5.39 -5.74
C GLY A 71 -16.40 5.26 -4.48
N ASN A 72 -16.48 4.11 -3.80
CA ASN A 72 -15.66 3.80 -2.63
C ASN A 72 -14.16 3.72 -2.99
N ALA A 73 -13.80 3.02 -4.06
CA ALA A 73 -12.41 2.92 -4.50
C ALA A 73 -11.81 4.29 -4.90
N LEU A 74 -12.52 5.08 -5.71
CA LEU A 74 -12.07 6.42 -6.11
C LEU A 74 -12.02 7.39 -4.93
N GLY A 75 -13.03 7.36 -4.05
CA GLY A 75 -13.08 8.19 -2.85
C GLY A 75 -11.89 7.92 -1.93
N SER A 76 -11.52 6.65 -1.74
CA SER A 76 -10.34 6.26 -0.97
C SER A 76 -9.04 6.79 -1.60
N ILE A 77 -8.88 6.67 -2.92
CA ILE A 77 -7.71 7.22 -3.64
C ILE A 77 -7.61 8.73 -3.42
N ILE A 78 -8.69 9.47 -3.60
CA ILE A 78 -8.72 10.93 -3.42
C ILE A 78 -8.40 11.29 -1.98
N CYS A 79 -9.02 10.62 -1.02
CA CYS A 79 -8.78 10.86 0.41
C CYS A 79 -7.31 10.60 0.78
N ASN A 80 -6.76 9.48 0.37
CA ASN A 80 -5.39 9.10 0.68
C ASN A 80 -4.35 10.03 0.02
N THR A 81 -4.55 10.39 -1.24
CA THR A 81 -3.58 11.21 -1.98
C THR A 81 -3.68 12.70 -1.68
N SER A 82 -4.86 13.21 -1.33
CA SER A 82 -5.08 14.64 -1.06
C SER A 82 -5.08 14.92 0.44
N LEU A 83 -6.04 14.37 1.19
CA LEU A 83 -6.24 14.73 2.59
C LEU A 83 -5.13 14.14 3.48
N ILE A 84 -4.94 12.82 3.43
CA ILE A 84 -4.00 12.13 4.33
C ILE A 84 -2.56 12.54 4.01
N ALA A 85 -2.18 12.54 2.72
CA ALA A 85 -0.85 12.99 2.32
C ALA A 85 -0.59 14.45 2.67
N ALA A 86 -1.58 15.35 2.45
CA ALA A 86 -1.44 16.77 2.81
C ALA A 86 -1.25 16.97 4.31
N ILE A 87 -2.05 16.31 5.15
CA ILE A 87 -1.93 16.39 6.61
C ILE A 87 -0.58 15.86 7.07
N THR A 88 -0.16 14.71 6.53
CA THR A 88 1.13 14.10 6.88
C THR A 88 2.30 15.02 6.55
N ILE A 89 2.29 15.61 5.35
CA ILE A 89 3.35 16.54 4.92
C ILE A 89 3.32 17.82 5.76
N ALA A 90 2.13 18.33 6.11
CA ALA A 90 2.01 19.53 6.93
C ALA A 90 2.53 19.34 8.37
N ILE A 91 2.29 18.16 8.96
CA ILE A 91 2.74 17.85 10.33
C ILE A 91 4.22 17.48 10.36
N LYS A 92 4.67 16.64 9.43
CA LYS A 92 6.06 16.15 9.40
C LYS A 92 6.56 16.07 7.95
N PRO A 93 7.06 17.18 7.41
CA PRO A 93 7.68 17.15 6.08
C PRO A 93 8.93 16.27 6.11
N GLY A 94 9.16 15.53 5.04
CA GLY A 94 10.30 14.62 4.90
C GLY A 94 10.88 14.64 3.49
N PRO A 95 12.12 14.18 3.32
CA PRO A 95 12.75 14.10 2.01
C PRO A 95 12.04 13.05 1.14
N ALA A 96 11.75 13.41 -0.11
CA ALA A 96 11.23 12.50 -1.11
C ALA A 96 12.35 12.05 -2.06
N ALA A 97 12.75 10.80 -1.95
CA ALA A 97 13.77 10.24 -2.83
C ALA A 97 13.14 9.88 -4.19
N ARG A 98 13.53 10.59 -5.26
CA ARG A 98 12.99 10.36 -6.63
C ARG A 98 13.04 8.90 -7.06
N LYS A 99 14.13 8.17 -6.77
CA LYS A 99 14.30 6.76 -7.17
C LYS A 99 13.25 5.83 -6.51
N SER A 100 12.86 6.09 -5.27
CA SER A 100 11.86 5.28 -4.57
C SER A 100 10.43 5.59 -5.04
N MET A 101 10.19 6.82 -5.51
CA MET A 101 8.88 7.28 -5.99
C MET A 101 8.55 6.88 -7.43
N THR A 102 9.56 6.62 -8.27
CA THR A 102 9.35 6.38 -9.72
C THR A 102 8.45 5.17 -9.99
N LEU A 103 8.67 4.06 -9.29
CA LEU A 103 7.88 2.84 -9.50
C LEU A 103 6.42 3.01 -9.07
N PRO A 104 6.11 3.44 -7.81
CA PRO A 104 4.73 3.67 -7.38
C PRO A 104 3.99 4.64 -8.29
N VAL A 105 4.62 5.75 -8.66
CA VAL A 105 4.03 6.79 -9.52
C VAL A 105 3.71 6.24 -10.92
N ALA A 106 4.64 5.48 -11.53
CA ALA A 106 4.42 4.88 -12.85
C ALA A 106 3.25 3.89 -12.84
N PHE A 107 3.18 3.01 -11.83
CA PHE A 107 2.06 2.06 -11.70
C PHE A 107 0.74 2.76 -11.38
N PHE A 108 0.76 3.80 -10.54
CA PHE A 108 -0.43 4.60 -10.23
C PHE A 108 -1.02 5.23 -11.49
N PHE A 109 -0.22 5.95 -12.27
CA PHE A 109 -0.71 6.57 -13.50
C PHE A 109 -1.07 5.54 -14.58
N GLY A 110 -0.37 4.41 -14.67
CA GLY A 110 -0.72 3.30 -15.55
C GLY A 110 -2.10 2.72 -15.23
N ALA A 111 -2.36 2.41 -13.96
CA ALA A 111 -3.66 1.93 -13.50
C ALA A 111 -4.76 2.99 -13.68
N ALA A 112 -4.47 4.26 -13.38
CA ALA A 112 -5.40 5.36 -13.60
C ALA A 112 -5.76 5.53 -15.08
N ALA A 113 -4.80 5.39 -16.00
CA ALA A 113 -5.04 5.44 -17.44
C ALA A 113 -5.97 4.31 -17.91
N ILE A 114 -5.73 3.07 -17.45
CA ILE A 114 -6.61 1.92 -17.74
C ILE A 114 -8.03 2.19 -17.22
N TYR A 115 -8.14 2.71 -15.99
CA TYR A 115 -9.41 3.03 -15.36
C TYR A 115 -10.17 4.11 -16.13
N CYS A 116 -9.51 5.24 -16.45
CA CYS A 116 -10.10 6.32 -17.23
C CYS A 116 -10.49 5.88 -18.64
N PHE A 117 -9.65 5.10 -19.31
CA PHE A 117 -9.98 4.52 -20.63
C PHE A 117 -11.23 3.66 -20.55
N SER A 118 -11.33 2.82 -19.53
CA SER A 118 -12.53 1.99 -19.34
C SER A 118 -13.80 2.82 -19.09
N ALA A 119 -13.70 3.85 -18.26
CA ALA A 119 -14.82 4.71 -17.91
C ALA A 119 -15.30 5.58 -19.08
N TYR A 120 -14.37 6.26 -19.77
CA TYR A 120 -14.70 7.28 -20.77
C TYR A 120 -14.82 6.74 -22.20
N VAL A 121 -14.02 5.71 -22.56
CA VAL A 121 -14.02 5.16 -23.92
C VAL A 121 -14.94 3.95 -24.04
N LEU A 122 -14.81 3.00 -23.11
CA LEU A 122 -15.62 1.79 -23.16
C LEU A 122 -17.00 1.95 -22.48
N GLY A 123 -17.15 2.92 -21.60
CA GLY A 123 -18.41 3.20 -20.88
C GLY A 123 -18.84 2.08 -19.92
N LYS A 124 -17.98 1.10 -19.68
CA LYS A 124 -18.28 -0.06 -18.83
C LYS A 124 -17.03 -0.69 -18.24
N PHE A 125 -17.16 -1.22 -17.04
CA PHE A 125 -16.16 -2.06 -16.41
C PHE A 125 -16.50 -3.53 -16.64
N THR A 126 -15.60 -4.25 -17.31
CA THR A 126 -15.76 -5.68 -17.60
C THR A 126 -14.84 -6.52 -16.71
N LEU A 127 -15.14 -7.81 -16.60
CA LEU A 127 -14.30 -8.76 -15.90
C LEU A 127 -12.84 -8.73 -16.43
N ALA A 128 -12.66 -8.60 -17.74
CA ALA A 128 -11.34 -8.55 -18.36
C ALA A 128 -10.54 -7.33 -17.84
N ILE A 129 -11.16 -6.15 -17.75
CA ILE A 129 -10.52 -4.93 -17.22
C ILE A 129 -10.18 -5.13 -15.74
N GLY A 130 -11.09 -5.72 -14.97
CA GLY A 130 -10.83 -6.05 -13.56
C GLY A 130 -9.62 -6.98 -13.39
N LEU A 131 -9.51 -8.01 -14.23
CA LEU A 131 -8.36 -8.91 -14.22
C LEU A 131 -7.05 -8.23 -14.62
N VAL A 132 -7.08 -7.31 -15.59
CA VAL A 132 -5.90 -6.52 -15.98
C VAL A 132 -5.45 -5.61 -14.83
N LEU A 133 -6.38 -4.93 -14.16
CA LEU A 133 -6.06 -4.09 -13.01
C LEU A 133 -5.51 -4.93 -11.83
N LEU A 134 -6.10 -6.10 -11.58
CA LEU A 134 -5.63 -7.02 -10.56
C LEU A 134 -4.23 -7.56 -10.89
N ALA A 135 -3.96 -7.93 -12.13
CA ALA A 135 -2.62 -8.32 -12.59
C ALA A 135 -1.61 -7.19 -12.42
N THR A 136 -1.99 -5.95 -12.75
CA THR A 136 -1.17 -4.74 -12.54
C THR A 136 -0.82 -4.56 -11.07
N PHE A 137 -1.77 -4.77 -10.16
CA PHE A 137 -1.53 -4.73 -8.73
C PHE A 137 -0.52 -5.81 -8.27
N PHE A 138 -0.68 -7.07 -8.70
CA PHE A 138 0.26 -8.13 -8.34
C PHE A 138 1.66 -7.88 -8.90
N ILE A 139 1.79 -7.41 -10.14
CA ILE A 139 3.07 -7.03 -10.73
C ILE A 139 3.73 -5.90 -9.93
N TYR A 140 2.94 -4.89 -9.53
CA TYR A 140 3.42 -3.81 -8.68
C TYR A 140 3.95 -4.34 -7.33
N MET A 141 3.17 -5.20 -6.65
CA MET A 141 3.56 -5.76 -5.36
C MET A 141 4.85 -6.58 -5.44
N VAL A 142 4.94 -7.49 -6.42
CA VAL A 142 6.16 -8.28 -6.65
C VAL A 142 7.35 -7.38 -6.97
N SER A 143 7.18 -6.40 -7.86
CA SER A 143 8.23 -5.46 -8.23
C SER A 143 8.72 -4.63 -7.04
N THR A 144 7.81 -4.22 -6.17
CA THR A 144 8.12 -3.47 -4.94
C THR A 144 8.93 -4.32 -3.97
N VAL A 145 8.49 -5.55 -3.71
CA VAL A 145 9.19 -6.48 -2.81
C VAL A 145 10.59 -6.80 -3.33
N LEU A 146 10.73 -7.09 -4.63
CA LEU A 146 12.03 -7.41 -5.24
C LEU A 146 13.00 -6.23 -5.17
N ARG A 147 12.53 -5.01 -5.47
CA ARG A 147 13.37 -3.79 -5.36
C ARG A 147 13.81 -3.52 -3.94
N MET A 148 12.92 -3.68 -2.96
CA MET A 148 13.26 -3.46 -1.56
C MET A 148 14.26 -4.49 -1.04
N LYS A 149 14.08 -5.77 -1.39
CA LYS A 149 15.05 -6.82 -1.04
C LYS A 149 16.43 -6.49 -1.60
N LYS A 150 16.51 -6.08 -2.86
CA LYS A 150 17.79 -5.69 -3.47
C LYS A 150 18.44 -4.52 -2.73
N SER A 151 17.68 -3.47 -2.42
CA SER A 151 18.19 -2.30 -1.70
C SER A 151 18.73 -2.64 -0.31
N VAL A 152 18.07 -3.57 0.40
CA VAL A 152 18.53 -4.02 1.73
C VAL A 152 19.82 -4.85 1.61
N THR A 153 19.93 -5.70 0.60
CA THR A 153 21.13 -6.50 0.34
C THR A 153 22.31 -5.59 0.00
N ASP A 154 22.10 -4.59 -0.88
CA ASP A 154 23.15 -3.64 -1.29
C ASP A 154 23.65 -2.82 -0.09
N VAL A 155 22.79 -2.38 0.83
CA VAL A 155 23.19 -1.68 2.06
C VAL A 155 23.91 -2.62 3.02
N GLY A 156 23.48 -3.86 3.16
CA GLY A 156 24.15 -4.85 4.01
C GLY A 156 25.57 -5.19 3.54
N THR A 157 25.77 -5.32 2.23
CA THR A 157 27.11 -5.57 1.67
C THR A 157 28.06 -4.38 1.88
N LEU A 158 27.58 -3.15 1.66
CA LEU A 158 28.37 -1.93 1.88
C LEU A 158 28.78 -1.75 3.34
N SER A 159 27.91 -2.07 4.30
CA SER A 159 28.25 -1.99 5.72
C SER A 159 29.29 -3.04 6.12
N THR A 160 29.18 -4.26 5.58
CA THR A 160 30.15 -5.34 5.84
C THR A 160 31.52 -5.03 5.22
N GLU A 161 31.55 -4.48 4.01
CA GLU A 161 32.80 -4.04 3.37
C GLU A 161 33.48 -2.91 4.15
N ALA A 162 32.72 -1.91 4.62
CA ALA A 162 33.24 -0.83 5.43
C ALA A 162 33.78 -1.31 6.80
N GLU A 163 33.13 -2.29 7.43
CA GLU A 163 33.61 -2.90 8.67
C GLU A 163 34.91 -3.72 8.45
N LEU A 164 35.01 -4.44 7.32
CA LEU A 164 36.23 -5.18 6.95
C LEU A 164 37.40 -4.24 6.62
N GLU A 165 37.15 -3.12 5.92
CA GLU A 165 38.18 -2.11 5.67
C GLU A 165 38.66 -1.45 6.96
N ALA A 166 37.75 -1.13 7.89
CA ALA A 166 38.11 -0.58 9.19
C ALA A 166 38.95 -1.55 10.02
N ALA A 167 38.56 -2.85 10.03
CA ALA A 167 39.33 -3.87 10.75
C ALA A 167 40.69 -4.17 10.14
N SER A 168 40.85 -4.05 8.82
CA SER A 168 42.16 -4.25 8.14
C SER A 168 43.10 -3.04 8.26
N GLY A 169 42.56 -1.84 8.55
CA GLY A 169 43.34 -0.62 8.75
C GLY A 169 43.97 -0.50 10.14
N GLU A 170 43.52 -1.25 11.14
CA GLU A 170 44.10 -1.24 12.50
C GLU A 170 45.35 -2.10 12.68
N ASP A 171 45.71 -2.91 11.69
CA ASP A 171 46.86 -3.87 11.79
C ASP A 171 48.21 -3.26 11.33
N TYR A 172 48.31 -1.96 11.08
CA TYR A 172 49.53 -1.27 10.62
C TYR A 172 49.99 -0.12 11.49
N THR A 173 49.67 -0.07 12.80
CA THR A 173 50.28 0.82 13.81
C THR A 173 50.75 -0.03 15.00
#